data_e6eacc8f09fd1990a5be2ecc1441ad98
#
_entry.id   e6eacc8f09fd1990a5be2ecc1441ad98
#
_cell.length_a   1.000
_cell.length_b   1.000
_cell.length_c   1.000
_cell.angle_alpha   90.00
_cell.angle_beta   90.00
_cell.angle_gamma   90.00
#
_symmetry.space_group_name_H-M   'P 1'
#
loop_
_entity.id
_entity.type
_entity.pdbx_description
1 polymer ?
#
loop_
_entity_poly.entity_id
_entity_poly.type
_entity_poly.pdbx_seq_one_letter_code
_entity_poly.pdbx_strand_id
1 'polypeptide(L)'
;MVGSQSKGIKRILSFAGRYRGLLTFARCLSGISALFIIGPFICVYFAARELIAVFLGDQLNGQALLNWGLFALGLELVGVALYFLALLSSHIVAFHIQKNLQMAALKHLAHMPIGYFNANPSGKLRKIIDENSFQTETFIAHQLPDLTGAQVTLIAGICFMIIFDWRIGVPLIILYGMAFYLQSSLMGKNSAEFMRIYQDAQETMNHEAVEYIRGIAVVKVFGQTVKSFAKFHNAIETYKKYALAYTMSCKKGMVAFNAIVNSSFLVLVPIGFLVGFTTPTLRDFIQSFLFYVIFSPACAVMLNKIMYMTSYKMQAEESMRRIDMILTSKQQPEPAIPQYPDTYEVAFEDVTFAYDNTDHPAVSHLTFMAKAGAITALVGHSGSGKSTAASLIPRFYDVQDGAVKIGGVDIREIPQGDLMKMVAFVFQDPKLFKDSLLENIRAGRPSATREEVLKAAHLAQCDDILKKLPNGIDTIIGSQGVYLSGGETQRISIARAILKDAPIVVLDEATAYADPENEHQIQKAFDGLIKNKTVIMVAHRLSTVQDADQILVMKNGAIAESGTHSDLIKHQGEYAKMWDNYNKTVQWHIES
;
A
#
# COMPACT_ATOMS: atom_id res chain seq x y z
N MET A 1 22.54 15.36 2.20
CA MET A 1 21.18 14.85 2.48
C MET A 1 20.10 15.93 2.67
N VAL A 2 20.42 17.22 2.63
CA VAL A 2 19.45 18.34 2.78
C VAL A 2 18.57 18.57 1.51
N GLY A 3 18.97 18.04 0.36
CA GLY A 3 18.23 18.22 -0.90
C GLY A 3 17.02 17.29 -1.14
N SER A 4 16.78 16.29 -0.27
CA SER A 4 15.70 15.30 -0.43
C SER A 4 14.35 15.77 0.16
N GLN A 5 14.37 16.60 1.20
CA GLN A 5 13.15 16.99 1.93
C GLN A 5 12.18 17.86 1.12
N SER A 6 12.68 18.69 0.20
CA SER A 6 11.77 19.51 -0.65
C SER A 6 11.08 18.71 -1.77
N LYS A 7 11.56 17.49 -2.04
CA LYS A 7 10.98 16.62 -3.09
C LYS A 7 9.68 15.94 -2.65
N GLY A 8 9.54 15.55 -1.39
CA GLY A 8 8.38 14.80 -0.87
C GLY A 8 7.06 15.54 -1.06
N ILE A 9 6.91 16.75 -0.49
CA ILE A 9 5.68 17.54 -0.64
C ILE A 9 5.44 17.94 -2.10
N LYS A 10 6.47 18.36 -2.85
CA LYS A 10 6.33 18.64 -4.28
C LYS A 10 5.84 17.43 -5.07
N ARG A 11 6.29 16.23 -4.70
CA ARG A 11 5.85 14.98 -5.28
C ARG A 11 4.37 14.71 -4.99
N ILE A 12 3.93 14.89 -3.73
CA ILE A 12 2.50 14.79 -3.36
C ILE A 12 1.67 15.75 -4.22
N LEU A 13 2.07 17.01 -4.29
CA LEU A 13 1.37 18.04 -5.05
C LEU A 13 1.34 17.78 -6.57
N SER A 14 2.25 16.94 -7.10
CA SER A 14 2.20 16.57 -8.52
C SER A 14 0.94 15.78 -8.87
N PHE A 15 0.35 15.05 -7.89
CA PHE A 15 -0.88 14.29 -8.05
C PHE A 15 -2.17 15.13 -7.95
N ALA A 16 -2.08 16.42 -7.60
CA ALA A 16 -3.23 17.32 -7.57
C ALA A 16 -3.78 17.64 -8.97
N GLY A 17 -2.97 17.49 -10.03
CA GLY A 17 -3.39 17.75 -11.40
C GLY A 17 -3.99 19.16 -11.58
N ARG A 18 -5.19 19.23 -12.15
CA ARG A 18 -5.94 20.49 -12.39
C ARG A 18 -6.40 21.20 -11.11
N TYR A 19 -6.40 20.53 -9.96
CA TYR A 19 -6.89 21.08 -8.69
C TYR A 19 -5.83 21.88 -7.92
N ARG A 20 -4.62 22.08 -8.46
CA ARG A 20 -3.56 22.89 -7.82
C ARG A 20 -4.01 24.32 -7.51
N GLY A 21 -4.79 24.94 -8.41
CA GLY A 21 -5.34 26.28 -8.19
C GLY A 21 -6.28 26.34 -6.99
N LEU A 22 -7.13 25.31 -6.82
CA LEU A 22 -8.05 25.22 -5.69
C LEU A 22 -7.31 25.08 -4.35
N LEU A 23 -6.17 24.37 -4.33
CA LEU A 23 -5.32 24.26 -3.14
C LEU A 23 -4.70 25.62 -2.77
N THR A 24 -4.24 26.39 -3.77
CA THR A 24 -3.73 27.74 -3.53
C THR A 24 -4.83 28.63 -2.99
N PHE A 25 -6.03 28.56 -3.55
CA PHE A 25 -7.22 29.29 -3.05
C PHE A 25 -7.54 28.89 -1.60
N ALA A 26 -7.55 27.59 -1.26
CA ALA A 26 -7.77 27.12 0.11
C ALA A 26 -6.74 27.71 1.09
N ARG A 27 -5.48 27.76 0.71
CA ARG A 27 -4.41 28.35 1.53
C ARG A 27 -4.58 29.86 1.70
N CYS A 28 -4.94 30.58 0.66
CA CYS A 28 -5.23 32.01 0.74
C CYS A 28 -6.41 32.29 1.67
N LEU A 29 -7.51 31.53 1.54
CA LEU A 29 -8.66 31.65 2.43
C LEU A 29 -8.30 31.36 3.88
N SER A 30 -7.50 30.31 4.15
CA SER A 30 -7.02 30.00 5.49
C SER A 30 -6.16 31.12 6.08
N GLY A 31 -5.29 31.73 5.27
CA GLY A 31 -4.50 32.89 5.69
C GLY A 31 -5.37 34.11 6.02
N ILE A 32 -6.36 34.42 5.18
CA ILE A 32 -7.30 35.52 5.43
C ILE A 32 -8.15 35.24 6.68
N SER A 33 -8.71 34.03 6.79
CA SER A 33 -9.45 33.57 7.98
C SER A 33 -8.66 33.79 9.27
N ALA A 34 -7.37 33.47 9.25
CA ALA A 34 -6.49 33.60 10.40
C ALA A 34 -6.38 35.06 10.92
N LEU A 35 -6.43 36.05 10.00
CA LEU A 35 -6.46 37.48 10.38
C LEU A 35 -7.79 37.86 11.05
N PHE A 36 -8.90 37.30 10.59
CA PHE A 36 -10.22 37.54 11.21
C PHE A 36 -10.32 36.88 12.59
N ILE A 37 -9.81 35.67 12.75
CA ILE A 37 -9.83 34.91 14.03
C ILE A 37 -8.91 35.55 15.10
N ILE A 38 -7.85 36.28 14.71
CA ILE A 38 -7.03 37.02 15.66
C ILE A 38 -7.67 38.34 16.10
N GLY A 39 -8.58 38.89 15.27
CA GLY A 39 -9.26 40.17 15.52
C GLY A 39 -10.02 40.28 16.84
N PRO A 40 -10.76 39.25 17.29
CA PRO A 40 -11.45 39.24 18.58
C PRO A 40 -10.54 39.52 19.78
N PHE A 41 -9.28 39.07 19.76
CA PHE A 41 -8.32 39.35 20.86
C PHE A 41 -8.02 40.87 20.96
N ILE A 42 -8.00 41.57 19.82
CA ILE A 42 -7.81 43.01 19.76
C ILE A 42 -9.07 43.71 20.27
N CYS A 43 -10.26 43.23 19.90
CA CYS A 43 -11.54 43.77 20.39
C CYS A 43 -11.69 43.58 21.91
N VAL A 44 -11.29 42.40 22.44
CA VAL A 44 -11.28 42.14 23.88
C VAL A 44 -10.30 43.06 24.60
N TYR A 45 -9.14 43.32 23.99
CA TYR A 45 -8.21 44.32 24.55
C TYR A 45 -8.86 45.71 24.64
N PHE A 46 -9.50 46.22 23.58
CA PHE A 46 -10.16 47.52 23.63
C PHE A 46 -11.34 47.56 24.60
N ALA A 47 -12.15 46.51 24.68
CA ALA A 47 -13.20 46.39 25.67
C ALA A 47 -12.67 46.43 27.11
N ALA A 48 -11.59 45.66 27.38
CA ALA A 48 -10.93 45.63 28.69
C ALA A 48 -10.27 47.00 29.03
N ARG A 49 -9.77 47.72 28.03
CA ARG A 49 -9.23 49.08 28.17
C ARG A 49 -10.32 50.07 28.64
N GLU A 50 -11.53 50.00 28.10
CA GLU A 50 -12.67 50.81 28.53
C GLU A 50 -13.06 50.50 29.99
N LEU A 51 -13.07 49.25 30.39
CA LEU A 51 -13.36 48.84 31.79
C LEU A 51 -12.29 49.36 32.76
N ILE A 52 -11.03 49.29 32.39
CA ILE A 52 -9.91 49.81 33.23
C ILE A 52 -10.00 51.35 33.33
N ALA A 53 -10.40 52.04 32.28
CA ALA A 53 -10.59 53.49 32.30
C ALA A 53 -11.62 53.90 33.36
N VAL A 54 -12.72 53.15 33.49
CA VAL A 54 -13.69 53.34 34.57
C VAL A 54 -13.09 53.15 35.94
N PHE A 55 -12.24 52.15 36.10
CA PHE A 55 -11.55 51.88 37.39
C PHE A 55 -10.58 53.01 37.77
N LEU A 56 -10.12 53.75 36.75
CA LEU A 56 -9.23 54.90 36.92
C LEU A 56 -9.98 56.26 37.03
N GLY A 57 -11.32 56.23 37.14
CA GLY A 57 -12.17 57.40 37.39
C GLY A 57 -12.94 57.93 36.17
N ASP A 58 -12.88 57.29 34.99
CA ASP A 58 -13.68 57.66 33.83
C ASP A 58 -15.12 57.13 33.93
N GLN A 59 -16.07 57.73 33.16
CA GLN A 59 -17.43 57.20 33.07
C GLN A 59 -17.50 55.99 32.14
N LEU A 60 -18.35 55.02 32.53
CA LEU A 60 -18.57 53.81 31.75
C LEU A 60 -19.22 54.13 30.41
N ASN A 61 -18.58 53.81 29.33
CA ASN A 61 -19.17 53.86 27.99
C ASN A 61 -19.72 52.48 27.59
N GLY A 62 -20.94 52.15 28.06
CA GLY A 62 -21.62 50.88 27.80
C GLY A 62 -21.85 50.62 26.30
N GLN A 63 -22.05 51.69 25.51
CA GLN A 63 -22.20 51.55 24.05
C GLN A 63 -20.88 51.14 23.37
N ALA A 64 -19.74 51.66 23.81
CA ALA A 64 -18.44 51.24 23.29
C ALA A 64 -18.16 49.76 23.60
N LEU A 65 -18.48 49.28 24.81
CA LEU A 65 -18.34 47.88 25.18
C LEU A 65 -19.19 46.97 24.30
N LEU A 66 -20.47 47.35 24.08
CA LEU A 66 -21.37 46.59 23.22
C LEU A 66 -20.85 46.53 21.77
N ASN A 67 -20.35 47.66 21.25
CA ASN A 67 -19.82 47.76 19.89
C ASN A 67 -18.58 46.84 19.73
N TRP A 68 -17.62 46.85 20.69
CA TRP A 68 -16.45 45.95 20.66
C TRP A 68 -16.85 44.48 20.73
N GLY A 69 -17.87 44.16 21.55
CA GLY A 69 -18.40 42.79 21.65
C GLY A 69 -19.05 42.31 20.34
N LEU A 70 -19.92 43.16 19.74
CA LEU A 70 -20.55 42.85 18.45
C LEU A 70 -19.53 42.75 17.30
N PHE A 71 -18.52 43.62 17.31
CA PHE A 71 -17.47 43.59 16.30
C PHE A 71 -16.60 42.35 16.43
N ALA A 72 -16.25 41.92 17.65
CA ALA A 72 -15.56 40.69 17.91
C ALA A 72 -16.33 39.48 17.39
N LEU A 73 -17.64 39.42 17.70
CA LEU A 73 -18.53 38.35 17.22
C LEU A 73 -18.58 38.30 15.68
N GLY A 74 -18.70 39.47 15.03
CA GLY A 74 -18.72 39.59 13.57
C GLY A 74 -17.42 39.10 12.92
N LEU A 75 -16.28 39.49 13.48
CA LEU A 75 -14.96 39.02 12.99
C LEU A 75 -14.82 37.51 13.15
N GLU A 76 -15.21 36.93 14.29
CA GLU A 76 -15.14 35.50 14.53
C GLU A 76 -16.03 34.73 13.55
N LEU A 77 -17.29 35.12 13.37
CA LEU A 77 -18.20 34.46 12.44
C LEU A 77 -17.68 34.49 10.99
N VAL A 78 -17.17 35.64 10.53
CA VAL A 78 -16.54 35.73 9.19
C VAL A 78 -15.29 34.84 9.12
N GLY A 79 -14.45 34.89 10.14
CA GLY A 79 -13.24 34.08 10.22
C GLY A 79 -13.54 32.57 10.11
N VAL A 80 -14.48 32.08 10.91
CA VAL A 80 -14.93 30.67 10.90
C VAL A 80 -15.53 30.30 9.54
N ALA A 81 -16.35 31.15 8.93
CA ALA A 81 -16.94 30.89 7.61
C ALA A 81 -15.85 30.77 6.51
N LEU A 82 -14.86 31.66 6.52
CA LEU A 82 -13.74 31.60 5.58
C LEU A 82 -12.88 30.34 5.81
N TYR A 83 -12.64 29.99 7.07
CA TYR A 83 -11.90 28.75 7.41
C TYR A 83 -12.65 27.50 6.95
N PHE A 84 -13.97 27.46 7.14
CA PHE A 84 -14.79 26.36 6.63
C PHE A 84 -14.68 26.21 5.10
N LEU A 85 -14.76 27.32 4.36
CA LEU A 85 -14.58 27.30 2.89
C LEU A 85 -13.15 26.87 2.49
N ALA A 86 -12.15 27.26 3.26
CA ALA A 86 -10.78 26.83 3.06
C ALA A 86 -10.64 25.30 3.23
N LEU A 87 -11.21 24.75 4.32
CA LEU A 87 -11.20 23.30 4.57
C LEU A 87 -11.99 22.52 3.52
N LEU A 88 -13.17 22.98 3.14
CA LEU A 88 -13.97 22.35 2.08
C LEU A 88 -13.16 22.26 0.77
N SER A 89 -12.50 23.34 0.39
CA SER A 89 -11.66 23.41 -0.81
C SER A 89 -10.45 22.48 -0.70
N SER A 90 -9.79 22.41 0.46
CA SER A 90 -8.63 21.54 0.67
C SER A 90 -9.01 20.06 0.67
N HIS A 91 -10.16 19.67 1.24
CA HIS A 91 -10.65 18.29 1.22
C HIS A 91 -10.93 17.81 -0.21
N ILE A 92 -11.55 18.63 -1.07
CA ILE A 92 -11.77 18.28 -2.47
C ILE A 92 -10.44 17.93 -3.15
N VAL A 93 -9.40 18.75 -2.94
CA VAL A 93 -8.07 18.49 -3.52
C VAL A 93 -7.43 17.24 -2.91
N ALA A 94 -7.54 17.09 -1.60
CA ALA A 94 -6.94 15.98 -0.86
C ALA A 94 -7.49 14.62 -1.31
N PHE A 95 -8.81 14.49 -1.46
CA PHE A 95 -9.44 13.26 -1.99
C PHE A 95 -9.03 12.97 -3.45
N HIS A 96 -8.83 14.00 -4.28
CA HIS A 96 -8.32 13.81 -5.63
C HIS A 96 -6.86 13.32 -5.63
N ILE A 97 -6.01 13.87 -4.75
CA ILE A 97 -4.63 13.40 -4.58
C ILE A 97 -4.62 11.95 -4.11
N GLN A 98 -5.39 11.60 -3.08
CA GLN A 98 -5.50 10.24 -2.55
C GLN A 98 -5.91 9.26 -3.65
N LYS A 99 -7.01 9.55 -4.36
CA LYS A 99 -7.48 8.74 -5.49
C LYS A 99 -6.40 8.56 -6.55
N ASN A 100 -5.74 9.64 -6.96
CA ASN A 100 -4.72 9.60 -8.01
C ASN A 100 -3.48 8.80 -7.59
N LEU A 101 -3.06 8.90 -6.31
CA LEU A 101 -1.99 8.09 -5.74
C LEU A 101 -2.34 6.60 -5.74
N GLN A 102 -3.52 6.24 -5.25
CA GLN A 102 -4.00 4.86 -5.24
C GLN A 102 -4.09 4.29 -6.67
N MET A 103 -4.68 5.05 -7.60
CA MET A 103 -4.78 4.63 -9.01
C MET A 103 -3.42 4.48 -9.67
N ALA A 104 -2.48 5.38 -9.41
CA ALA A 104 -1.13 5.26 -9.95
C ALA A 104 -0.41 4.02 -9.40
N ALA A 105 -0.50 3.77 -8.09
CA ALA A 105 0.08 2.59 -7.46
C ALA A 105 -0.54 1.29 -8.00
N LEU A 106 -1.88 1.20 -8.09
CA LEU A 106 -2.56 0.03 -8.62
C LEU A 106 -2.24 -0.23 -10.10
N LYS A 107 -2.19 0.83 -10.92
CA LYS A 107 -1.77 0.71 -12.32
C LYS A 107 -0.33 0.22 -12.44
N HIS A 108 0.57 0.72 -11.60
CA HIS A 108 1.95 0.28 -11.58
C HIS A 108 2.06 -1.21 -11.19
N LEU A 109 1.33 -1.62 -10.15
CA LEU A 109 1.29 -3.02 -9.70
C LEU A 109 0.74 -3.97 -10.77
N ALA A 110 -0.24 -3.52 -11.57
CA ALA A 110 -0.79 -4.34 -12.66
C ALA A 110 0.23 -4.73 -13.74
N HIS A 111 1.36 -4.00 -13.84
CA HIS A 111 2.45 -4.27 -14.80
C HIS A 111 3.69 -4.89 -14.11
N MET A 112 3.57 -5.27 -12.82
CA MET A 112 4.67 -5.93 -12.11
C MET A 112 4.69 -7.43 -12.41
N PRO A 113 5.88 -8.04 -12.45
CA PRO A 113 5.99 -9.50 -12.56
C PRO A 113 5.35 -10.18 -11.35
N ILE A 114 4.81 -11.39 -11.54
CA ILE A 114 4.18 -12.16 -10.45
C ILE A 114 5.17 -12.40 -9.30
N GLY A 115 6.45 -12.58 -9.59
CA GLY A 115 7.51 -12.70 -8.59
C GLY A 115 7.56 -11.57 -7.57
N TYR A 116 7.21 -10.36 -7.97
CA TYR A 116 7.13 -9.21 -7.05
C TYR A 116 6.12 -9.43 -5.92
N PHE A 117 5.00 -10.08 -6.20
CA PHE A 117 3.93 -10.34 -5.21
C PHE A 117 4.31 -11.47 -4.24
N ASN A 118 5.20 -12.37 -4.63
CA ASN A 118 5.74 -13.40 -3.72
C ASN A 118 6.62 -12.77 -2.64
N ALA A 119 7.44 -11.78 -3.01
CA ALA A 119 8.26 -11.00 -2.07
C ALA A 119 7.44 -9.94 -1.29
N ASN A 120 6.31 -9.48 -1.84
CA ASN A 120 5.47 -8.44 -1.27
C ASN A 120 4.01 -8.90 -1.15
N PRO A 121 3.64 -9.54 -0.03
CA PRO A 121 2.28 -10.06 0.19
C PRO A 121 1.21 -8.97 0.01
N SER A 122 0.05 -9.36 -0.54
CA SER A 122 -1.05 -8.44 -0.87
C SER A 122 -1.53 -7.57 0.30
N GLY A 123 -1.52 -8.12 1.52
CA GLY A 123 -1.86 -7.38 2.74
C GLY A 123 -0.90 -6.23 3.03
N LYS A 124 0.41 -6.44 2.81
CA LYS A 124 1.45 -5.39 2.95
C LYS A 124 1.27 -4.29 1.90
N LEU A 125 1.10 -4.68 0.63
CA LEU A 125 0.89 -3.72 -0.46
C LEU A 125 -0.37 -2.89 -0.27
N ARG A 126 -1.49 -3.54 0.09
CA ARG A 126 -2.75 -2.85 0.40
C ARG A 126 -2.55 -1.84 1.51
N LYS A 127 -1.91 -2.24 2.62
CA LYS A 127 -1.64 -1.33 3.74
C LYS A 127 -0.80 -0.13 3.30
N ILE A 128 0.28 -0.36 2.53
CA ILE A 128 1.13 0.73 2.02
C ILE A 128 0.29 1.69 1.17
N ILE A 129 -0.56 1.21 0.28
CA ILE A 129 -1.36 2.05 -0.60
C ILE A 129 -2.46 2.79 0.17
N ASP A 130 -3.26 2.09 0.96
CA ASP A 130 -4.43 2.67 1.63
C ASP A 130 -4.00 3.61 2.77
N GLU A 131 -3.16 3.14 3.69
CA GLU A 131 -2.77 3.91 4.88
C GLU A 131 -1.90 5.13 4.52
N ASN A 132 -0.90 4.97 3.64
CA ASN A 132 -0.04 6.10 3.31
C ASN A 132 -0.73 7.13 2.39
N SER A 133 -1.66 6.71 1.52
CA SER A 133 -2.45 7.69 0.75
C SER A 133 -3.43 8.45 1.64
N PHE A 134 -4.01 7.81 2.67
CA PHE A 134 -4.83 8.47 3.69
C PHE A 134 -4.02 9.46 4.52
N GLN A 135 -2.81 9.10 4.98
CA GLN A 135 -1.93 10.03 5.70
C GLN A 135 -1.57 11.26 4.85
N THR A 136 -1.36 11.05 3.55
CA THR A 136 -1.12 12.12 2.59
C THR A 136 -2.35 13.02 2.42
N GLU A 137 -3.54 12.44 2.36
CA GLU A 137 -4.82 13.15 2.32
C GLU A 137 -4.98 14.02 3.56
N THR A 138 -4.85 13.46 4.75
CA THR A 138 -4.97 14.15 6.03
C THR A 138 -4.03 15.37 6.12
N PHE A 139 -2.79 15.21 5.63
CA PHE A 139 -1.84 16.32 5.58
C PHE A 139 -2.32 17.46 4.67
N ILE A 140 -2.81 17.16 3.49
CA ILE A 140 -3.28 18.18 2.52
C ILE A 140 -4.60 18.80 2.96
N ALA A 141 -5.54 17.98 3.50
CA ALA A 141 -6.86 18.44 3.91
C ALA A 141 -6.81 19.39 5.10
N HIS A 142 -6.07 19.04 6.13
CA HIS A 142 -6.07 19.73 7.42
C HIS A 142 -4.77 20.49 7.68
N GLN A 143 -3.63 19.81 7.57
CA GLN A 143 -2.36 20.34 8.07
C GLN A 143 -1.82 21.48 7.20
N LEU A 144 -1.99 21.41 5.89
CA LEU A 144 -1.45 22.43 4.98
C LEU A 144 -2.19 23.77 5.05
N PRO A 145 -3.55 23.85 5.09
CA PRO A 145 -4.28 25.08 5.40
C PRO A 145 -3.93 25.62 6.79
N ASP A 146 -3.91 24.75 7.80
CA ASP A 146 -3.56 25.10 9.17
C ASP A 146 -2.18 25.72 9.31
N LEU A 147 -1.18 25.17 8.59
CA LEU A 147 0.17 25.73 8.54
C LEU A 147 0.15 27.16 7.96
N THR A 148 -0.61 27.37 6.88
CA THR A 148 -0.69 28.70 6.25
C THR A 148 -1.36 29.70 7.18
N GLY A 149 -2.48 29.33 7.82
CA GLY A 149 -3.13 30.14 8.84
C GLY A 149 -2.21 30.47 10.02
N ALA A 150 -1.54 29.46 10.59
CA ALA A 150 -0.61 29.65 11.70
C ALA A 150 0.58 30.57 11.34
N GLN A 151 1.12 30.47 10.12
CA GLN A 151 2.19 31.38 9.65
C GLN A 151 1.70 32.82 9.54
N VAL A 152 0.51 33.04 8.97
CA VAL A 152 -0.08 34.39 8.85
C VAL A 152 -0.36 34.96 10.23
N THR A 153 -0.93 34.17 11.14
CA THR A 153 -1.19 34.60 12.51
C THR A 153 0.08 34.93 13.28
N LEU A 154 1.16 34.15 13.08
CA LEU A 154 2.47 34.43 13.70
C LEU A 154 3.03 35.78 13.20
N ILE A 155 2.99 36.02 11.89
CA ILE A 155 3.47 37.28 11.30
C ILE A 155 2.64 38.46 11.83
N ALA A 156 1.31 38.36 11.80
CA ALA A 156 0.43 39.37 12.36
C ALA A 156 0.68 39.60 13.86
N GLY A 157 0.88 38.50 14.62
CA GLY A 157 1.20 38.56 16.03
C GLY A 157 2.50 39.31 16.32
N ILE A 158 3.55 39.04 15.56
CA ILE A 158 4.83 39.78 15.66
C ILE A 158 4.61 41.26 15.37
N CYS A 159 3.86 41.60 14.30
CA CYS A 159 3.55 43.00 13.98
C CYS A 159 2.79 43.67 15.14
N PHE A 160 1.76 43.02 15.69
CA PHE A 160 1.01 43.58 16.82
C PHE A 160 1.88 43.74 18.07
N MET A 161 2.73 42.79 18.41
CA MET A 161 3.64 42.93 19.55
C MET A 161 4.58 44.14 19.40
N ILE A 162 5.01 44.47 18.19
CA ILE A 162 5.89 45.64 17.95
C ILE A 162 5.06 46.94 17.97
N ILE A 163 3.87 46.98 17.40
CA ILE A 163 3.02 48.17 17.28
C ILE A 163 2.48 48.63 18.65
N PHE A 164 2.05 47.68 19.51
CA PHE A 164 1.46 48.04 20.81
C PHE A 164 2.50 48.59 21.81
N ASP A 165 3.59 47.85 22.05
CA ASP A 165 4.74 48.37 22.82
C ASP A 165 5.98 47.53 22.52
N TRP A 166 6.85 47.99 21.65
CA TRP A 166 8.07 47.26 21.26
C TRP A 166 8.97 46.87 22.46
N ARG A 167 8.93 47.62 23.60
CA ARG A 167 9.74 47.37 24.81
C ARG A 167 9.33 46.08 25.48
N ILE A 168 8.07 45.65 25.39
CA ILE A 168 7.56 44.37 25.88
C ILE A 168 7.60 43.32 24.77
N GLY A 169 7.24 43.72 23.52
CA GLY A 169 7.11 42.84 22.38
C GLY A 169 8.41 42.20 21.95
N VAL A 170 9.49 42.98 21.83
CA VAL A 170 10.80 42.44 21.38
C VAL A 170 11.35 41.35 22.30
N PRO A 171 11.38 41.51 23.63
CA PRO A 171 11.77 40.43 24.53
C PRO A 171 10.93 39.14 24.41
N LEU A 172 9.63 39.26 24.21
CA LEU A 172 8.76 38.11 23.98
C LEU A 172 9.04 37.42 22.63
N ILE A 173 9.28 38.19 21.57
CA ILE A 173 9.67 37.66 20.25
C ILE A 173 11.01 36.91 20.37
N ILE A 174 11.99 37.45 21.09
CA ILE A 174 13.26 36.79 21.35
C ILE A 174 13.05 35.49 22.14
N LEU A 175 12.19 35.51 23.16
CA LEU A 175 11.85 34.32 23.96
C LEU A 175 11.25 33.21 23.07
N TYR A 176 10.29 33.55 22.19
CA TYR A 176 9.67 32.60 21.27
C TYR A 176 10.64 32.09 20.20
N GLY A 177 11.51 32.97 19.69
CA GLY A 177 12.62 32.57 18.79
C GLY A 177 13.59 31.61 19.46
N MET A 178 13.93 31.84 20.73
CA MET A 178 14.76 30.97 21.53
C MET A 178 14.09 29.61 21.76
N ALA A 179 12.78 29.57 21.99
CA ALA A 179 12.03 28.30 22.11
C ALA A 179 12.15 27.44 20.84
N PHE A 180 12.00 28.01 19.65
CA PHE A 180 12.21 27.30 18.38
C PHE A 180 13.64 26.87 18.16
N TYR A 181 14.61 27.73 18.50
CA TYR A 181 16.02 27.39 18.41
C TYR A 181 16.38 26.21 19.31
N LEU A 182 15.95 26.23 20.58
CA LEU A 182 16.19 25.13 21.53
C LEU A 182 15.47 23.85 21.08
N GLN A 183 14.25 23.94 20.59
CA GLN A 183 13.55 22.78 20.02
C GLN A 183 14.37 22.15 18.90
N SER A 184 14.79 22.94 17.92
CA SER A 184 15.54 22.46 16.76
C SER A 184 16.93 21.91 17.16
N SER A 185 17.61 22.56 18.11
CA SER A 185 18.94 22.16 18.59
C SER A 185 18.92 20.91 19.46
N LEU A 186 17.89 20.77 20.31
CA LEU A 186 17.74 19.64 21.24
C LEU A 186 17.00 18.44 20.64
N MET A 187 16.27 18.62 19.53
CA MET A 187 15.81 17.51 18.74
C MET A 187 17.01 16.80 18.12
N GLY A 188 17.13 15.50 18.42
CA GLY A 188 18.27 14.70 17.95
C GLY A 188 18.40 14.73 16.43
N LYS A 189 19.63 14.84 15.92
CA LYS A 189 19.94 14.84 14.48
C LYS A 189 19.36 13.62 13.74
N ASN A 190 19.08 12.55 14.47
CA ASN A 190 18.60 11.27 13.95
C ASN A 190 17.07 11.07 14.10
N SER A 191 16.30 12.12 14.47
CA SER A 191 14.85 11.98 14.71
C SER A 191 14.10 11.45 13.49
N ALA A 192 14.50 11.82 12.28
CA ALA A 192 13.91 11.31 11.02
C ALA A 192 14.23 9.82 10.81
N GLU A 193 15.42 9.37 11.19
CA GLU A 193 15.82 7.97 11.13
C GLU A 193 15.06 7.14 12.18
N PHE A 194 14.96 7.64 13.42
CA PHE A 194 14.12 6.99 14.45
C PHE A 194 12.66 6.90 14.05
N MET A 195 12.09 7.93 13.40
CA MET A 195 10.73 7.88 12.85
C MET A 195 10.58 6.75 11.83
N ARG A 196 11.54 6.62 10.90
CA ARG A 196 11.52 5.55 9.89
C ARG A 196 11.55 4.17 10.54
N ILE A 197 12.50 3.94 11.45
CA ILE A 197 12.65 2.66 12.16
C ILE A 197 11.40 2.34 12.99
N TYR A 198 10.80 3.33 13.63
CA TYR A 198 9.55 3.20 14.37
C TYR A 198 8.40 2.76 13.44
N GLN A 199 8.27 3.37 12.26
CA GLN A 199 7.23 2.99 11.30
C GLN A 199 7.48 1.59 10.70
N ASP A 200 8.73 1.22 10.43
CA ASP A 200 9.08 -0.13 9.96
C ASP A 200 8.75 -1.19 11.02
N ALA A 201 9.03 -0.91 12.29
CA ALA A 201 8.65 -1.79 13.40
C ALA A 201 7.13 -1.90 13.57
N GLN A 202 6.39 -0.81 13.35
CA GLN A 202 4.92 -0.80 13.36
C GLN A 202 4.34 -1.67 12.23
N GLU A 203 4.91 -1.60 11.03
CA GLU A 203 4.51 -2.47 9.91
C GLU A 203 4.74 -3.94 10.22
N THR A 204 5.92 -4.26 10.75
CA THR A 204 6.28 -5.63 11.13
C THR A 204 5.31 -6.16 12.20
N MET A 205 5.03 -5.38 13.24
CA MET A 205 4.08 -5.75 14.28
C MET A 205 2.68 -6.00 13.71
N ASN A 206 2.20 -5.14 12.83
CA ASN A 206 0.89 -5.32 12.21
C ASN A 206 0.84 -6.54 11.29
N HIS A 207 1.93 -6.85 10.57
CA HIS A 207 2.03 -8.06 9.75
C HIS A 207 1.93 -9.32 10.62
N GLU A 208 2.72 -9.41 11.67
CA GLU A 208 2.71 -10.54 12.60
C GLU A 208 1.36 -10.68 13.35
N ALA A 209 0.67 -9.56 13.63
CA ALA A 209 -0.67 -9.57 14.20
C ALA A 209 -1.70 -10.22 13.24
N VAL A 210 -1.64 -9.91 11.95
CA VAL A 210 -2.51 -10.52 10.94
C VAL A 210 -2.24 -12.01 10.81
N GLU A 211 -0.97 -12.43 10.80
CA GLU A 211 -0.60 -13.85 10.75
C GLU A 211 -1.06 -14.60 12.02
N TYR A 212 -0.95 -13.97 13.20
CA TYR A 212 -1.48 -14.53 14.45
C TYR A 212 -3.00 -14.75 14.38
N ILE A 213 -3.75 -13.75 13.86
CA ILE A 213 -5.21 -13.85 13.71
C ILE A 213 -5.60 -14.93 12.70
N ARG A 214 -4.88 -15.05 11.58
CA ARG A 214 -5.08 -16.12 10.59
C ARG A 214 -4.85 -17.50 11.18
N GLY A 215 -3.84 -17.63 12.04
CA GLY A 215 -3.51 -18.86 12.75
C GLY A 215 -4.30 -19.10 14.03
N ILE A 216 -5.32 -18.31 14.35
CA ILE A 216 -6.01 -18.33 15.65
C ILE A 216 -6.64 -19.68 15.99
N ALA A 217 -7.10 -20.42 14.98
CA ALA A 217 -7.64 -21.77 15.18
C ALA A 217 -6.56 -22.72 15.73
N VAL A 218 -5.35 -22.69 15.16
CA VAL A 218 -4.20 -23.47 15.64
C VAL A 218 -3.80 -23.03 17.04
N VAL A 219 -3.74 -21.71 17.28
CA VAL A 219 -3.43 -21.16 18.60
C VAL A 219 -4.40 -21.65 19.66
N LYS A 220 -5.72 -21.68 19.37
CA LYS A 220 -6.76 -22.16 20.29
C LYS A 220 -6.68 -23.67 20.53
N VAL A 221 -6.52 -24.46 19.47
CA VAL A 221 -6.47 -25.93 19.57
C VAL A 221 -5.27 -26.39 20.42
N PHE A 222 -4.12 -25.73 20.23
CA PHE A 222 -2.89 -26.09 20.95
C PHE A 222 -2.68 -25.31 22.26
N GLY A 223 -3.67 -24.53 22.71
CA GLY A 223 -3.61 -23.76 23.97
C GLY A 223 -2.49 -22.72 24.02
N GLN A 224 -2.03 -22.22 22.86
CA GLN A 224 -0.93 -21.26 22.78
C GLN A 224 -1.37 -19.85 23.19
N THR A 225 -0.46 -19.07 23.78
CA THR A 225 -0.66 -17.67 24.12
C THR A 225 0.12 -16.76 23.17
N VAL A 226 -0.15 -15.44 23.20
CA VAL A 226 0.63 -14.44 22.43
C VAL A 226 2.13 -14.54 22.73
N LYS A 227 2.52 -14.85 23.98
CA LYS A 227 3.92 -15.06 24.35
C LYS A 227 4.52 -16.31 23.71
N SER A 228 3.72 -17.37 23.53
CA SER A 228 4.16 -18.60 22.86
C SER A 228 4.35 -18.40 21.36
N PHE A 229 3.63 -17.41 20.76
CA PHE A 229 3.86 -16.98 19.39
C PHE A 229 5.02 -15.96 19.35
N ALA A 230 6.24 -16.47 19.47
CA ALA A 230 7.46 -15.68 19.69
C ALA A 230 7.65 -14.53 18.69
N LYS A 231 7.30 -14.74 17.40
CA LYS A 231 7.44 -13.72 16.36
C LYS A 231 6.59 -12.48 16.65
N PHE A 232 5.31 -12.66 16.97
CA PHE A 232 4.41 -11.54 17.26
C PHE A 232 4.80 -10.84 18.57
N HIS A 233 5.15 -11.60 19.61
CA HIS A 233 5.63 -11.03 20.86
C HIS A 233 6.90 -10.19 20.66
N ASN A 234 7.87 -10.71 19.92
CA ASN A 234 9.11 -9.98 19.60
C ASN A 234 8.86 -8.73 18.75
N ALA A 235 7.90 -8.79 17.83
CA ALA A 235 7.50 -7.63 17.03
C ALA A 235 6.89 -6.52 17.90
N ILE A 236 6.05 -6.86 18.90
CA ILE A 236 5.50 -5.91 19.89
C ILE A 236 6.63 -5.26 20.71
N GLU A 237 7.56 -6.05 21.24
CA GLU A 237 8.68 -5.53 22.05
C GLU A 237 9.62 -4.64 21.20
N THR A 238 9.84 -5.01 19.94
CA THR A 238 10.63 -4.23 18.99
C THR A 238 9.94 -2.90 18.68
N TYR A 239 8.64 -2.92 18.39
CA TYR A 239 7.84 -1.70 18.21
C TYR A 239 7.90 -0.78 19.43
N LYS A 240 7.65 -1.33 20.63
CA LYS A 240 7.74 -0.59 21.90
C LYS A 240 9.12 0.06 22.08
N LYS A 241 10.20 -0.68 21.82
CA LYS A 241 11.59 -0.18 21.92
C LYS A 241 11.80 1.04 21.00
N TYR A 242 11.39 0.94 19.74
CA TYR A 242 11.60 2.03 18.79
C TYR A 242 10.62 3.19 18.97
N ALA A 243 9.39 2.94 19.41
CA ALA A 243 8.44 3.98 19.81
C ALA A 243 9.00 4.83 20.96
N LEU A 244 9.56 4.17 21.98
CA LEU A 244 10.22 4.86 23.11
C LEU A 244 11.48 5.62 22.64
N ALA A 245 12.31 5.03 21.78
CA ALA A 245 13.49 5.68 21.25
C ALA A 245 13.16 6.96 20.47
N TYR A 246 12.14 6.90 19.60
CA TYR A 246 11.64 8.08 18.89
C TYR A 246 11.11 9.16 19.86
N THR A 247 10.23 8.77 20.79
CA THR A 247 9.69 9.69 21.79
C THR A 247 10.79 10.37 22.62
N MET A 248 11.79 9.61 23.06
CA MET A 248 12.91 10.13 23.83
C MET A 248 13.83 11.05 23.00
N SER A 249 13.98 10.79 21.69
CA SER A 249 14.74 11.67 20.79
C SER A 249 14.10 13.06 20.64
N CYS A 250 12.78 13.14 20.68
CA CYS A 250 12.03 14.39 20.57
C CYS A 250 11.79 15.08 21.92
N LYS A 251 11.79 14.33 23.04
CA LYS A 251 11.34 14.77 24.36
C LYS A 251 12.01 16.08 24.82
N LYS A 252 13.34 16.17 24.77
CA LYS A 252 14.07 17.33 25.29
C LYS A 252 13.69 18.62 24.56
N GLY A 253 13.65 18.57 23.23
CA GLY A 253 13.28 19.73 22.40
C GLY A 253 11.82 20.16 22.61
N MET A 254 10.89 19.19 22.61
CA MET A 254 9.46 19.47 22.82
C MET A 254 9.16 20.00 24.22
N VAL A 255 9.77 19.43 25.26
CA VAL A 255 9.56 19.88 26.64
C VAL A 255 10.13 21.29 26.83
N ALA A 256 11.33 21.57 26.33
CA ALA A 256 11.93 22.92 26.42
C ALA A 256 11.06 23.96 25.71
N PHE A 257 10.59 23.66 24.50
CA PHE A 257 9.69 24.52 23.74
C PHE A 257 8.38 24.79 24.50
N ASN A 258 7.68 23.73 24.93
CA ASN A 258 6.41 23.88 25.65
C ASN A 258 6.59 24.64 26.98
N ALA A 259 7.65 24.36 27.72
CA ALA A 259 7.94 25.05 28.97
C ALA A 259 8.15 26.57 28.74
N ILE A 260 8.93 26.95 27.73
CA ILE A 260 9.21 28.36 27.43
C ILE A 260 7.96 29.06 26.92
N VAL A 261 7.27 28.49 25.94
CA VAL A 261 6.11 29.13 25.29
C VAL A 261 4.94 29.30 26.26
N ASN A 262 4.63 28.28 27.07
CA ASN A 262 3.53 28.36 28.05
C ASN A 262 3.89 29.11 29.35
N SER A 263 5.16 29.39 29.57
CA SER A 263 5.63 30.16 30.72
C SER A 263 6.05 31.60 30.33
N SER A 264 5.54 32.13 29.23
CA SER A 264 5.86 33.48 28.74
C SER A 264 5.60 34.58 29.75
N PHE A 265 4.63 34.39 30.67
CA PHE A 265 4.37 35.33 31.77
C PHE A 265 5.57 35.49 32.74
N LEU A 266 6.45 34.48 32.88
CA LEU A 266 7.68 34.60 33.71
C LEU A 266 8.64 35.65 33.16
N VAL A 267 8.58 35.96 31.87
CA VAL A 267 9.33 37.03 31.23
C VAL A 267 8.51 38.31 31.16
N LEU A 268 7.20 38.19 30.92
CA LEU A 268 6.28 39.31 30.81
C LEU A 268 6.19 40.13 32.09
N VAL A 269 6.13 39.47 33.28
CA VAL A 269 6.00 40.18 34.57
C VAL A 269 7.26 41.02 34.91
N PRO A 270 8.50 40.47 34.90
CA PRO A 270 9.69 41.31 35.15
C PRO A 270 9.86 42.43 34.13
N ILE A 271 9.63 42.19 32.86
CA ILE A 271 9.72 43.24 31.83
C ILE A 271 8.65 44.29 32.04
N GLY A 272 7.40 43.88 32.39
CA GLY A 272 6.34 44.80 32.75
C GLY A 272 6.77 45.74 33.89
N PHE A 273 7.39 45.22 34.97
CA PHE A 273 7.91 46.07 36.03
C PHE A 273 8.95 47.08 35.49
N LEU A 274 9.93 46.64 34.69
CA LEU A 274 10.95 47.52 34.13
C LEU A 274 10.34 48.59 33.24
N VAL A 275 9.38 48.25 32.39
CA VAL A 275 8.68 49.20 31.51
C VAL A 275 7.81 50.15 32.34
N GLY A 276 7.18 49.69 33.43
CA GLY A 276 6.39 50.51 34.34
C GLY A 276 7.16 51.67 34.94
N PHE A 277 8.44 51.47 35.29
CA PHE A 277 9.31 52.56 35.76
C PHE A 277 9.66 53.63 34.71
N THR A 278 9.59 53.28 33.44
CA THR A 278 9.91 54.18 32.32
C THR A 278 8.69 54.78 31.62
N THR A 279 7.48 54.34 32.01
CA THR A 279 6.22 54.82 31.41
C THR A 279 5.68 56.02 32.19
N PRO A 280 5.30 57.13 31.52
CA PRO A 280 4.96 58.37 32.19
C PRO A 280 3.70 58.31 33.09
N THR A 281 2.73 57.50 32.70
CA THR A 281 1.48 57.33 33.47
C THR A 281 1.19 55.89 33.75
N LEU A 282 0.59 55.59 34.92
CA LEU A 282 0.10 54.28 35.27
C LEU A 282 -0.93 53.75 34.25
N ARG A 283 -1.74 54.63 33.70
CA ARG A 283 -2.74 54.33 32.69
C ARG A 283 -2.10 53.77 31.42
N ASP A 284 -1.10 54.39 30.86
CA ASP A 284 -0.42 53.95 29.64
C ASP A 284 0.27 52.61 29.86
N PHE A 285 0.89 52.47 31.04
CA PHE A 285 1.52 51.17 31.40
C PHE A 285 0.49 50.04 31.46
N ILE A 286 -0.61 50.21 32.20
CA ILE A 286 -1.64 49.17 32.33
C ILE A 286 -2.20 48.81 30.98
N GLN A 287 -2.48 49.80 30.14
CA GLN A 287 -3.03 49.55 28.80
C GLN A 287 -2.04 48.76 27.91
N SER A 288 -0.80 49.11 27.88
CA SER A 288 0.23 48.37 27.12
C SER A 288 0.41 46.96 27.68
N PHE A 289 0.53 46.79 28.98
CA PHE A 289 0.74 45.49 29.64
C PHE A 289 -0.45 44.54 29.45
N LEU A 290 -1.68 45.06 29.55
CA LEU A 290 -2.91 44.30 29.34
C LEU A 290 -2.96 43.62 27.98
N PHE A 291 -2.51 44.28 26.92
CA PHE A 291 -2.47 43.67 25.60
C PHE A 291 -1.68 42.36 25.62
N TYR A 292 -0.50 42.37 26.23
CA TYR A 292 0.34 41.16 26.24
C TYR A 292 -0.20 40.09 27.16
N VAL A 293 -0.91 40.42 28.24
CA VAL A 293 -1.60 39.44 29.09
C VAL A 293 -2.67 38.70 28.32
N ILE A 294 -3.47 39.42 27.51
CA ILE A 294 -4.53 38.84 26.68
C ILE A 294 -3.95 38.08 25.49
N PHE A 295 -2.90 38.60 24.87
CA PHE A 295 -2.41 38.11 23.58
C PHE A 295 -1.36 36.98 23.69
N SER A 296 -0.57 36.90 24.78
CA SER A 296 0.47 35.88 24.91
C SER A 296 -0.06 34.44 24.93
N PRO A 297 -1.23 34.10 25.53
CA PRO A 297 -1.80 32.75 25.44
C PRO A 297 -2.20 32.38 24.00
N ALA A 298 -2.73 33.35 23.23
CA ALA A 298 -3.06 33.14 21.83
C ALA A 298 -1.79 32.80 21.01
N CYS A 299 -0.69 33.52 21.24
CA CYS A 299 0.60 33.21 20.63
C CYS A 299 1.09 31.81 20.99
N ALA A 300 0.94 31.38 22.25
CA ALA A 300 1.36 30.05 22.69
C ALA A 300 0.61 28.94 21.92
N VAL A 301 -0.69 29.07 21.73
CA VAL A 301 -1.48 28.11 20.93
C VAL A 301 -0.98 28.04 19.50
N MET A 302 -0.72 29.18 18.86
CA MET A 302 -0.24 29.26 17.47
C MET A 302 1.15 28.65 17.30
N LEU A 303 2.06 28.95 18.22
CA LEU A 303 3.43 28.43 18.22
C LEU A 303 3.44 26.92 18.41
N ASN A 304 2.60 26.37 19.31
CA ASN A 304 2.41 24.93 19.47
C ASN A 304 1.90 24.28 18.17
N LYS A 305 0.95 24.92 17.48
CA LYS A 305 0.44 24.42 16.19
C LYS A 305 1.57 24.30 15.15
N ILE A 306 2.44 25.33 15.05
CA ILE A 306 3.60 25.32 14.15
C ILE A 306 4.62 24.23 14.55
N MET A 307 4.83 24.02 15.85
CA MET A 307 5.73 22.98 16.37
C MET A 307 5.31 21.58 15.88
N TYR A 308 4.04 21.22 16.04
CA TYR A 308 3.53 19.91 15.61
C TYR A 308 3.54 19.72 14.10
N MET A 309 3.47 20.80 13.32
CA MET A 309 3.51 20.77 11.85
C MET A 309 4.75 20.09 11.29
N THR A 310 5.89 20.22 11.96
CA THR A 310 7.13 19.55 11.53
C THR A 310 6.98 18.04 11.55
N SER A 311 6.33 17.50 12.58
CA SER A 311 6.07 16.05 12.70
C SER A 311 5.09 15.58 11.62
N TYR A 312 4.00 16.29 11.38
CA TYR A 312 3.03 15.95 10.34
C TYR A 312 3.63 16.00 8.92
N LYS A 313 4.48 16.99 8.67
CA LYS A 313 5.22 17.10 7.41
C LYS A 313 6.14 15.88 7.22
N MET A 314 6.91 15.50 8.24
CA MET A 314 7.78 14.33 8.18
C MET A 314 6.99 13.04 7.92
N GLN A 315 5.83 12.89 8.57
CA GLN A 315 4.95 11.75 8.37
C GLN A 315 4.41 11.68 6.93
N ALA A 316 3.94 12.80 6.37
CA ALA A 316 3.45 12.85 4.99
C ALA A 316 4.55 12.59 3.97
N GLU A 317 5.76 13.09 4.19
CA GLU A 317 6.93 12.83 3.33
C GLU A 317 7.35 11.36 3.37
N GLU A 318 7.32 10.73 4.54
CA GLU A 318 7.61 9.30 4.70
C GLU A 318 6.52 8.44 4.05
N SER A 319 5.23 8.80 4.21
CA SER A 319 4.12 8.14 3.54
C SER A 319 4.26 8.18 2.02
N MET A 320 4.63 9.34 1.47
CA MET A 320 4.90 9.47 0.02
C MET A 320 6.10 8.62 -0.42
N ARG A 321 7.17 8.57 0.37
CA ARG A 321 8.35 7.73 0.09
C ARG A 321 7.97 6.25 -0.01
N ARG A 322 7.09 5.76 0.87
CA ARG A 322 6.60 4.37 0.84
C ARG A 322 5.78 4.06 -0.41
N ILE A 323 4.92 4.98 -0.83
CA ILE A 323 4.19 4.84 -2.10
C ILE A 323 5.16 4.92 -3.28
N ASP A 324 6.14 5.83 -3.25
CA ASP A 324 7.16 5.95 -4.31
C ASP A 324 8.03 4.69 -4.43
N MET A 325 8.26 3.92 -3.36
CA MET A 325 8.95 2.61 -3.46
C MET A 325 8.17 1.65 -4.38
N ILE A 326 6.84 1.66 -4.32
CA ILE A 326 6.02 0.89 -5.26
C ILE A 326 6.13 1.49 -6.66
N LEU A 327 5.92 2.81 -6.80
CA LEU A 327 5.89 3.50 -8.10
C LEU A 327 7.23 3.49 -8.85
N THR A 328 8.34 3.27 -8.15
CA THR A 328 9.70 3.21 -8.73
C THR A 328 10.25 1.80 -8.82
N SER A 329 9.50 0.79 -8.34
CA SER A 329 9.90 -0.60 -8.50
C SER A 329 9.98 -0.96 -9.99
N LYS A 330 10.97 -1.79 -10.32
CA LYS A 330 11.27 -2.13 -11.71
C LYS A 330 10.16 -3.00 -12.30
N GLN A 331 9.46 -2.48 -13.29
CA GLN A 331 8.52 -3.25 -14.11
C GLN A 331 9.29 -4.14 -15.08
N GLN A 332 8.61 -5.16 -15.61
CA GLN A 332 9.17 -5.91 -16.73
C GLN A 332 9.35 -4.98 -17.92
N PRO A 333 10.53 -5.00 -18.56
CA PRO A 333 10.75 -4.15 -19.72
C PRO A 333 9.90 -4.63 -20.89
N GLU A 334 9.19 -3.70 -21.53
CA GLU A 334 8.55 -3.95 -22.81
C GLU A 334 9.60 -3.89 -23.93
N PRO A 335 9.50 -4.73 -24.95
CA PRO A 335 10.46 -4.75 -26.05
C PRO A 335 10.41 -3.47 -26.88
N ALA A 336 11.57 -2.93 -27.22
CA ALA A 336 11.67 -1.74 -28.08
C ALA A 336 11.18 -2.02 -29.52
N ILE A 337 11.39 -3.23 -30.01
CA ILE A 337 10.91 -3.73 -31.31
C ILE A 337 10.15 -5.02 -31.06
N PRO A 338 8.79 -4.98 -31.04
CA PRO A 338 7.98 -6.16 -30.83
C PRO A 338 8.20 -7.22 -31.90
N GLN A 339 8.36 -8.47 -31.49
CA GLN A 339 8.37 -9.63 -32.37
C GLN A 339 7.17 -10.54 -32.08
N TYR A 340 6.70 -11.26 -33.08
CA TYR A 340 5.54 -12.14 -32.97
C TYR A 340 5.88 -13.51 -33.56
N PRO A 341 5.57 -14.61 -32.84
CA PRO A 341 5.81 -15.96 -33.34
C PRO A 341 4.79 -16.37 -34.39
N ASP A 342 5.25 -17.11 -35.39
CA ASP A 342 4.39 -17.72 -36.42
C ASP A 342 3.83 -19.09 -35.98
N THR A 343 4.49 -19.74 -35.02
CA THR A 343 4.16 -21.05 -34.49
C THR A 343 4.11 -21.02 -32.95
N TYR A 344 3.61 -22.09 -32.35
CA TYR A 344 3.40 -22.12 -30.89
C TYR A 344 4.16 -23.25 -30.19
N GLU A 345 5.30 -23.70 -30.76
CA GLU A 345 6.23 -24.53 -30.02
C GLU A 345 6.91 -23.68 -28.93
N VAL A 346 7.22 -24.33 -27.79
CA VAL A 346 7.90 -23.69 -26.66
C VAL A 346 9.28 -24.31 -26.50
N ALA A 347 10.32 -23.52 -26.63
CA ALA A 347 11.72 -23.95 -26.46
C ALA A 347 12.39 -23.29 -25.27
N PHE A 348 13.11 -24.07 -24.49
CA PHE A 348 14.04 -23.63 -23.47
C PHE A 348 15.46 -23.84 -23.98
N GLU A 349 16.26 -22.78 -24.03
CA GLU A 349 17.64 -22.82 -24.52
C GLU A 349 18.59 -22.43 -23.39
N ASP A 350 19.22 -23.44 -22.78
CA ASP A 350 20.21 -23.30 -21.68
C ASP A 350 19.75 -22.41 -20.53
N VAL A 351 18.46 -22.57 -20.10
CA VAL A 351 17.80 -21.71 -19.15
C VAL A 351 18.28 -21.98 -17.74
N THR A 352 18.76 -20.92 -17.06
CA THR A 352 19.06 -20.94 -15.62
C THR A 352 18.23 -19.87 -14.91
N PHE A 353 17.60 -20.28 -13.78
CA PHE A 353 16.78 -19.40 -12.95
C PHE A 353 16.87 -19.74 -11.47
N ALA A 354 17.10 -18.72 -10.63
CA ALA A 354 17.01 -18.79 -9.17
C ALA A 354 16.02 -17.74 -8.64
N TYR A 355 15.28 -18.09 -7.59
CA TYR A 355 14.45 -17.10 -6.88
C TYR A 355 15.32 -16.16 -6.06
N ASP A 356 14.84 -14.93 -5.83
CA ASP A 356 15.51 -13.99 -4.94
C ASP A 356 15.73 -14.62 -3.55
N ASN A 357 16.91 -14.38 -2.98
CA ASN A 357 17.34 -14.93 -1.67
C ASN A 357 17.48 -16.48 -1.58
N THR A 358 17.73 -17.16 -2.70
CA THR A 358 18.10 -18.57 -2.71
C THR A 358 19.53 -18.75 -3.22
N ASP A 359 20.31 -19.62 -2.54
CA ASP A 359 21.70 -19.89 -2.90
C ASP A 359 21.83 -20.89 -4.08
N HIS A 360 20.73 -21.56 -4.44
CA HIS A 360 20.73 -22.58 -5.49
C HIS A 360 19.70 -22.25 -6.57
N PRO A 361 20.02 -22.47 -7.86
CA PRO A 361 19.08 -22.28 -8.94
C PRO A 361 17.94 -23.32 -8.85
N ALA A 362 16.72 -22.87 -9.07
CA ALA A 362 15.54 -23.72 -9.15
C ALA A 362 15.46 -24.46 -10.50
N VAL A 363 16.04 -23.84 -11.55
CA VAL A 363 16.22 -24.40 -12.88
C VAL A 363 17.66 -24.14 -13.29
N SER A 364 18.39 -25.14 -13.81
CA SER A 364 19.80 -25.07 -14.14
C SER A 364 20.05 -25.72 -15.50
N HIS A 365 20.55 -24.92 -16.45
CA HIS A 365 20.91 -25.37 -17.81
C HIS A 365 19.79 -26.19 -18.49
N LEU A 366 18.52 -25.74 -18.32
CA LEU A 366 17.36 -26.47 -18.83
C LEU A 366 17.23 -26.23 -20.34
N THR A 367 17.29 -27.32 -21.12
CA THR A 367 17.15 -27.27 -22.57
C THR A 367 16.16 -28.35 -23.03
N PHE A 368 15.05 -27.92 -23.64
CA PHE A 368 14.07 -28.79 -24.29
C PHE A 368 13.18 -28.04 -25.26
N MET A 369 12.43 -28.76 -26.08
CA MET A 369 11.41 -28.20 -26.98
C MET A 369 10.11 -28.99 -26.83
N ALA A 370 9.03 -28.28 -26.50
CA ALA A 370 7.65 -28.76 -26.55
C ALA A 370 7.08 -28.43 -27.94
N LYS A 371 6.78 -29.45 -28.74
CA LYS A 371 6.30 -29.28 -30.12
C LYS A 371 4.92 -28.62 -30.18
N ALA A 372 4.66 -27.83 -31.19
CA ALA A 372 3.36 -27.24 -31.43
C ALA A 372 2.28 -28.33 -31.58
N GLY A 373 1.14 -28.13 -30.89
CA GLY A 373 0.02 -29.07 -30.92
C GLY A 373 0.23 -30.40 -30.19
N ALA A 374 1.33 -30.57 -29.45
CA ALA A 374 1.66 -31.77 -28.69
C ALA A 374 1.58 -31.54 -27.17
N ILE A 375 1.46 -32.63 -26.42
CA ILE A 375 1.43 -32.65 -24.96
C ILE A 375 2.82 -33.01 -24.43
N THR A 376 3.46 -32.07 -23.73
CA THR A 376 4.75 -32.28 -23.04
C THR A 376 4.51 -32.30 -21.54
N ALA A 377 4.84 -33.40 -20.88
CA ALA A 377 4.68 -33.58 -19.45
C ALA A 377 6.02 -33.40 -18.70
N LEU A 378 6.02 -32.57 -17.66
CA LEU A 378 7.12 -32.39 -16.72
C LEU A 378 6.87 -33.26 -15.48
N VAL A 379 7.70 -34.26 -15.22
CA VAL A 379 7.60 -35.17 -14.08
C VAL A 379 8.89 -35.15 -13.25
N GLY A 380 8.84 -35.57 -12.00
CA GLY A 380 10.02 -35.60 -11.10
C GLY A 380 9.62 -35.38 -9.65
N HIS A 381 10.57 -35.53 -8.73
CA HIS A 381 10.32 -35.33 -7.31
C HIS A 381 9.91 -33.90 -6.96
N SER A 382 9.27 -33.71 -5.80
CA SER A 382 8.98 -32.36 -5.30
C SER A 382 10.29 -31.55 -5.18
N GLY A 383 10.26 -30.28 -5.57
CA GLY A 383 11.45 -29.41 -5.58
C GLY A 383 12.39 -29.59 -6.78
N SER A 384 12.05 -30.43 -7.79
CA SER A 384 12.91 -30.62 -8.97
C SER A 384 12.88 -29.48 -10.00
N GLY A 385 12.07 -28.41 -9.80
CA GLY A 385 12.01 -27.25 -10.67
C GLY A 385 10.85 -27.22 -11.69
N LYS A 386 9.93 -28.20 -11.68
CA LYS A 386 8.81 -28.32 -12.65
C LYS A 386 7.91 -27.10 -12.73
N SER A 387 7.32 -26.71 -11.60
CA SER A 387 6.41 -25.54 -11.54
C SER A 387 7.16 -24.23 -11.81
N THR A 388 8.46 -24.17 -11.48
CA THR A 388 9.31 -23.04 -11.84
C THR A 388 9.48 -22.97 -13.35
N ALA A 389 9.83 -24.07 -14.03
CA ALA A 389 9.94 -24.10 -15.50
C ALA A 389 8.61 -23.71 -16.15
N ALA A 390 7.48 -24.27 -15.69
CA ALA A 390 6.16 -23.89 -16.17
C ALA A 390 5.86 -22.39 -16.02
N SER A 391 6.26 -21.77 -14.89
CA SER A 391 6.05 -20.34 -14.59
C SER A 391 6.93 -19.40 -15.43
N LEU A 392 8.00 -19.89 -16.04
CA LEU A 392 8.85 -19.10 -16.95
C LEU A 392 8.20 -18.88 -18.32
N ILE A 393 7.31 -19.79 -18.77
CA ILE A 393 6.67 -19.69 -20.09
C ILE A 393 5.82 -18.42 -20.25
N PRO A 394 4.91 -18.09 -19.32
CA PRO A 394 4.17 -16.82 -19.36
C PRO A 394 5.00 -15.61 -18.88
N ARG A 395 6.30 -15.77 -18.71
CA ARG A 395 7.21 -14.72 -18.23
C ARG A 395 6.77 -14.17 -16.87
N PHE A 396 6.37 -15.03 -15.92
CA PHE A 396 6.10 -14.60 -14.54
C PHE A 396 7.37 -14.18 -13.83
N TYR A 397 8.52 -14.64 -14.34
CA TYR A 397 9.87 -14.29 -13.96
C TYR A 397 10.72 -14.16 -15.20
N ASP A 398 11.71 -13.27 -15.21
CA ASP A 398 12.73 -13.23 -16.24
C ASP A 398 13.88 -14.20 -15.89
N VAL A 399 14.37 -14.94 -16.87
CA VAL A 399 15.50 -15.85 -16.68
C VAL A 399 16.80 -15.08 -16.50
N GLN A 400 17.74 -15.65 -15.72
CA GLN A 400 19.04 -15.07 -15.48
C GLN A 400 19.99 -15.36 -16.63
N ASP A 401 19.98 -16.62 -17.12
CA ASP A 401 20.77 -17.03 -18.27
C ASP A 401 19.92 -17.85 -19.22
N GLY A 402 20.28 -17.86 -20.51
CA GLY A 402 19.54 -18.53 -21.57
C GLY A 402 18.30 -17.79 -22.05
N ALA A 403 17.41 -18.50 -22.73
CA ALA A 403 16.19 -17.95 -23.29
C ALA A 403 15.03 -18.95 -23.29
N VAL A 404 13.82 -18.47 -23.01
CA VAL A 404 12.56 -19.18 -23.29
C VAL A 404 11.98 -18.58 -24.58
N LYS A 405 11.67 -19.42 -25.55
CA LYS A 405 11.17 -18.99 -26.87
C LYS A 405 9.80 -19.60 -27.17
N ILE A 406 9.00 -18.85 -27.91
CA ILE A 406 7.73 -19.32 -28.52
C ILE A 406 7.86 -19.10 -30.02
N GLY A 407 7.71 -20.15 -30.84
CA GLY A 407 7.85 -20.07 -32.28
C GLY A 407 9.22 -19.47 -32.72
N GLY A 408 10.29 -19.78 -32.01
CA GLY A 408 11.63 -19.24 -32.24
C GLY A 408 11.87 -17.83 -31.71
N VAL A 409 10.84 -17.10 -31.26
CA VAL A 409 10.94 -15.74 -30.71
C VAL A 409 11.12 -15.79 -29.20
N ASP A 410 12.13 -15.07 -28.67
CA ASP A 410 12.33 -14.93 -27.22
C ASP A 410 11.12 -14.23 -26.58
N ILE A 411 10.57 -14.79 -25.49
CA ILE A 411 9.43 -14.21 -24.80
C ILE A 411 9.66 -12.80 -24.29
N ARG A 412 10.93 -12.37 -24.14
CA ARG A 412 11.31 -11.00 -23.77
C ARG A 412 11.10 -10.00 -24.91
N GLU A 413 11.05 -10.47 -26.15
CA GLU A 413 10.81 -9.69 -27.37
C GLU A 413 9.34 -9.64 -27.78
N ILE A 414 8.47 -10.41 -27.08
CA ILE A 414 7.02 -10.38 -27.26
C ILE A 414 6.43 -9.38 -26.25
N PRO A 415 5.55 -8.44 -26.67
CA PRO A 415 4.85 -7.56 -25.72
C PRO A 415 4.08 -8.37 -24.68
N GLN A 416 4.15 -7.98 -23.40
CA GLN A 416 3.57 -8.75 -22.30
C GLN A 416 2.07 -9.02 -22.48
N GLY A 417 1.31 -8.02 -22.98
CA GLY A 417 -0.11 -8.17 -23.25
C GLY A 417 -0.42 -9.21 -24.33
N ASP A 418 0.44 -9.38 -25.33
CA ASP A 418 0.25 -10.36 -26.41
C ASP A 418 0.75 -11.74 -25.99
N LEU A 419 1.85 -11.83 -25.24
CA LEU A 419 2.28 -13.07 -24.60
C LEU A 419 1.18 -13.65 -23.70
N MET A 420 0.52 -12.79 -22.91
CA MET A 420 -0.60 -13.21 -22.07
C MET A 420 -1.82 -13.69 -22.86
N LYS A 421 -2.02 -13.26 -24.10
CA LYS A 421 -3.08 -13.82 -24.98
C LYS A 421 -2.72 -15.21 -25.51
N MET A 422 -1.43 -15.46 -25.72
CA MET A 422 -0.94 -16.73 -26.28
C MET A 422 -0.89 -17.87 -25.27
N VAL A 423 -0.78 -17.59 -23.95
CA VAL A 423 -0.62 -18.60 -22.91
C VAL A 423 -1.80 -18.60 -21.95
N ALA A 424 -2.49 -19.73 -21.80
CA ALA A 424 -3.42 -19.98 -20.70
C ALA A 424 -2.72 -20.77 -19.60
N PHE A 425 -2.76 -20.26 -18.37
CA PHE A 425 -2.13 -20.89 -17.21
C PHE A 425 -3.19 -21.33 -16.20
N VAL A 426 -3.21 -22.62 -15.84
CA VAL A 426 -4.07 -23.18 -14.80
C VAL A 426 -3.20 -23.46 -13.58
N PHE A 427 -3.40 -22.69 -12.52
CA PHE A 427 -2.63 -22.78 -11.28
C PHE A 427 -3.04 -24.01 -10.45
N GLN A 428 -2.10 -24.51 -9.63
CA GLN A 428 -2.34 -25.57 -8.65
C GLN A 428 -3.40 -25.17 -7.60
N ASP A 429 -3.33 -23.95 -7.08
CA ASP A 429 -4.28 -23.37 -6.12
C ASP A 429 -4.99 -22.15 -6.76
N PRO A 430 -6.06 -22.38 -7.55
CA PRO A 430 -6.74 -21.31 -8.24
C PRO A 430 -7.52 -20.43 -7.27
N LYS A 431 -7.47 -19.12 -7.49
CA LYS A 431 -8.22 -18.14 -6.70
C LYS A 431 -9.42 -17.63 -7.48
N LEU A 432 -10.56 -17.56 -6.78
CA LEU A 432 -11.76 -16.92 -7.27
C LEU A 432 -11.91 -15.52 -6.70
N PHE A 433 -12.41 -14.61 -7.51
CA PHE A 433 -12.80 -13.27 -7.06
C PHE A 433 -14.11 -13.36 -6.27
N LYS A 434 -14.29 -12.46 -5.30
CA LYS A 434 -15.58 -12.27 -4.61
C LYS A 434 -16.57 -11.59 -5.54
N ASP A 435 -17.02 -12.35 -6.54
CA ASP A 435 -17.93 -11.92 -7.59
C ASP A 435 -18.75 -13.12 -8.05
N SER A 436 -19.68 -12.93 -9.00
CA SER A 436 -20.44 -14.02 -9.58
C SER A 436 -19.55 -15.05 -10.28
N LEU A 437 -20.00 -16.28 -10.43
CA LEU A 437 -19.30 -17.28 -11.24
C LEU A 437 -19.19 -16.83 -12.69
N LEU A 438 -20.21 -16.14 -13.21
CA LEU A 438 -20.19 -15.55 -14.54
C LEU A 438 -18.97 -14.66 -14.72
N GLU A 439 -18.75 -13.69 -13.83
CA GLU A 439 -17.62 -12.75 -13.90
C GLU A 439 -16.30 -13.45 -13.61
N ASN A 440 -16.30 -14.44 -12.72
CA ASN A 440 -15.13 -15.27 -12.48
C ASN A 440 -14.65 -16.00 -13.73
N ILE A 441 -15.55 -16.58 -14.53
CA ILE A 441 -15.19 -17.26 -15.78
C ILE A 441 -14.88 -16.23 -16.87
N ARG A 442 -15.68 -15.13 -16.96
CA ARG A 442 -15.49 -14.04 -17.94
C ARG A 442 -14.13 -13.35 -17.80
N ALA A 443 -13.48 -13.43 -16.62
CA ALA A 443 -12.10 -12.95 -16.44
C ALA A 443 -11.10 -13.54 -17.45
N GLY A 444 -11.37 -14.75 -18.01
CA GLY A 444 -10.57 -15.33 -19.10
C GLY A 444 -10.64 -14.55 -20.41
N ARG A 445 -11.79 -13.95 -20.73
CA ARG A 445 -12.04 -13.07 -21.90
C ARG A 445 -13.14 -12.08 -21.56
N PRO A 446 -12.80 -10.85 -21.12
CA PRO A 446 -13.77 -9.84 -20.64
C PRO A 446 -14.84 -9.44 -21.65
N SER A 447 -14.58 -9.59 -22.95
CA SER A 447 -15.54 -9.31 -24.04
C SER A 447 -16.54 -10.44 -24.30
N ALA A 448 -16.44 -11.59 -23.61
CA ALA A 448 -17.27 -12.76 -23.87
C ALA A 448 -18.73 -12.52 -23.47
N THR A 449 -19.64 -13.01 -24.31
CA THR A 449 -21.07 -13.01 -24.02
C THR A 449 -21.41 -14.03 -22.92
N ARG A 450 -22.60 -13.89 -22.33
CA ARG A 450 -23.10 -14.86 -21.34
C ARG A 450 -23.17 -16.28 -21.89
N GLU A 451 -23.56 -16.44 -23.16
CA GLU A 451 -23.69 -17.72 -23.83
C GLU A 451 -22.33 -18.41 -24.01
N GLU A 452 -21.29 -17.65 -24.40
CA GLU A 452 -19.91 -18.14 -24.49
C GLU A 452 -19.37 -18.59 -23.12
N VAL A 453 -19.69 -17.84 -22.06
CA VAL A 453 -19.29 -18.20 -20.68
C VAL A 453 -19.99 -19.50 -20.24
N LEU A 454 -21.30 -19.65 -20.51
CA LEU A 454 -22.04 -20.88 -20.20
C LEU A 454 -21.50 -22.08 -20.99
N LYS A 455 -21.15 -21.90 -22.27
CA LYS A 455 -20.52 -22.93 -23.09
C LYS A 455 -19.17 -23.37 -22.52
N ALA A 456 -18.35 -22.42 -22.08
CA ALA A 456 -17.06 -22.73 -21.44
C ALA A 456 -17.25 -23.44 -20.09
N ALA A 457 -18.24 -23.05 -19.29
CA ALA A 457 -18.59 -23.72 -18.04
C ALA A 457 -19.06 -25.17 -18.30
N HIS A 458 -19.88 -25.39 -19.30
CA HIS A 458 -20.34 -26.74 -19.72
C HIS A 458 -19.14 -27.63 -20.13
N LEU A 459 -18.28 -27.14 -21.01
CA LEU A 459 -17.08 -27.86 -21.43
C LEU A 459 -16.15 -28.19 -20.25
N ALA A 460 -16.09 -27.32 -19.23
CA ALA A 460 -15.34 -27.54 -17.98
C ALA A 460 -16.11 -28.40 -16.97
N GLN A 461 -17.18 -29.08 -17.35
CA GLN A 461 -18.00 -29.95 -16.48
C GLN A 461 -18.53 -29.24 -15.23
N CYS A 462 -18.99 -27.98 -15.36
CA CYS A 462 -19.49 -27.18 -14.22
C CYS A 462 -21.02 -27.27 -14.04
N ASP A 463 -21.74 -28.05 -14.82
CA ASP A 463 -23.21 -28.09 -14.80
C ASP A 463 -23.81 -28.54 -13.47
N ASP A 464 -23.16 -29.48 -12.79
CA ASP A 464 -23.50 -29.94 -11.44
C ASP A 464 -23.30 -28.84 -10.40
N ILE A 465 -22.23 -28.04 -10.53
CA ILE A 465 -21.94 -26.89 -9.65
C ILE A 465 -23.07 -25.86 -9.81
N LEU A 466 -23.39 -25.49 -11.07
CA LEU A 466 -24.39 -24.47 -11.34
C LEU A 466 -25.78 -24.88 -10.86
N LYS A 467 -26.12 -26.18 -10.90
CA LYS A 467 -27.41 -26.71 -10.40
C LYS A 467 -27.54 -26.69 -8.89
N LYS A 468 -26.44 -26.82 -8.16
CA LYS A 468 -26.39 -26.78 -6.68
C LYS A 468 -26.51 -25.36 -6.11
N LEU A 469 -26.18 -24.35 -6.91
CA LEU A 469 -26.08 -22.97 -6.44
C LEU A 469 -27.42 -22.23 -6.56
N PRO A 470 -27.79 -21.37 -5.61
CA PRO A 470 -29.12 -20.74 -5.54
C PRO A 470 -29.45 -19.88 -6.74
N ASN A 471 -28.46 -19.20 -7.33
CA ASN A 471 -28.62 -18.35 -8.51
C ASN A 471 -27.81 -18.88 -9.71
N GLY A 472 -27.47 -20.18 -9.74
CA GLY A 472 -26.65 -20.76 -10.78
C GLY A 472 -25.37 -19.99 -11.05
N ILE A 473 -25.12 -19.60 -12.30
CA ILE A 473 -23.89 -18.89 -12.70
C ILE A 473 -23.79 -17.46 -12.14
N ASP A 474 -24.90 -16.85 -11.69
CA ASP A 474 -24.93 -15.51 -11.11
C ASP A 474 -24.66 -15.52 -9.59
N THR A 475 -24.43 -16.69 -9.00
CA THR A 475 -24.12 -16.83 -7.58
C THR A 475 -22.78 -16.14 -7.26
N ILE A 476 -22.79 -15.24 -6.27
CA ILE A 476 -21.59 -14.55 -5.78
C ILE A 476 -20.84 -15.47 -4.82
N ILE A 477 -19.58 -15.73 -5.11
CA ILE A 477 -18.72 -16.61 -4.33
C ILE A 477 -18.01 -15.84 -3.21
N GLY A 478 -17.81 -16.52 -2.05
CA GLY A 478 -17.10 -15.96 -0.88
C GLY A 478 -17.90 -14.90 -0.12
N SER A 479 -19.18 -14.70 -0.45
CA SER A 479 -20.13 -13.88 0.30
C SER A 479 -21.28 -14.73 0.80
N GLN A 480 -21.89 -14.37 1.93
CA GLN A 480 -23.06 -15.07 2.52
C GLN A 480 -22.86 -16.58 2.75
N GLY A 481 -21.61 -17.04 2.86
CA GLY A 481 -21.30 -18.43 3.16
C GLY A 481 -21.31 -19.39 1.96
N VAL A 482 -21.39 -18.89 0.73
CA VAL A 482 -21.27 -19.74 -0.46
C VAL A 482 -19.81 -19.94 -0.82
N TYR A 483 -19.33 -21.17 -0.64
CA TYR A 483 -17.96 -21.59 -0.96
C TYR A 483 -17.99 -22.81 -1.88
N LEU A 484 -17.01 -22.92 -2.77
CA LEU A 484 -16.80 -24.07 -3.62
C LEU A 484 -15.73 -24.98 -3.01
N SER A 485 -15.83 -26.28 -3.28
CA SER A 485 -14.76 -27.24 -2.97
C SER A 485 -13.50 -26.98 -3.82
N GLY A 486 -12.37 -27.56 -3.47
CA GLY A 486 -11.15 -27.45 -4.25
C GLY A 486 -11.32 -27.91 -5.70
N GLY A 487 -11.97 -29.06 -5.92
CA GLY A 487 -12.25 -29.57 -7.26
C GLY A 487 -13.23 -28.72 -8.07
N GLU A 488 -14.27 -28.15 -7.42
CA GLU A 488 -15.20 -27.21 -8.07
C GLU A 488 -14.48 -25.91 -8.46
N THR A 489 -13.64 -25.36 -7.58
CA THR A 489 -12.81 -24.18 -7.86
C THR A 489 -11.87 -24.43 -9.04
N GLN A 490 -11.28 -25.62 -9.11
CA GLN A 490 -10.40 -26.03 -10.21
C GLN A 490 -11.14 -26.06 -11.54
N ARG A 491 -12.37 -26.65 -11.59
CA ARG A 491 -13.21 -26.67 -12.82
C ARG A 491 -13.58 -25.26 -13.29
N ILE A 492 -13.85 -24.32 -12.38
CA ILE A 492 -14.06 -22.91 -12.75
C ILE A 492 -12.78 -22.29 -13.35
N SER A 493 -11.60 -22.64 -12.81
CA SER A 493 -10.32 -22.18 -13.39
C SER A 493 -10.08 -22.76 -14.80
N ILE A 494 -10.44 -24.01 -15.02
CA ILE A 494 -10.40 -24.64 -16.35
C ILE A 494 -11.39 -23.95 -17.30
N ALA A 495 -12.61 -23.60 -16.84
CA ALA A 495 -13.56 -22.82 -17.64
C ALA A 495 -13.00 -21.47 -18.08
N ARG A 496 -12.24 -20.78 -17.22
CA ARG A 496 -11.49 -19.55 -17.60
C ARG A 496 -10.50 -19.80 -18.73
N ALA A 497 -9.73 -20.89 -18.64
CA ALA A 497 -8.73 -21.25 -19.64
C ALA A 497 -9.40 -21.65 -20.97
N ILE A 498 -10.51 -22.39 -20.94
CA ILE A 498 -11.32 -22.72 -22.13
C ILE A 498 -11.86 -21.45 -22.79
N LEU A 499 -12.45 -20.55 -22.02
CA LEU A 499 -13.00 -19.28 -22.52
C LEU A 499 -11.94 -18.39 -23.14
N LYS A 500 -10.73 -18.39 -22.57
CA LYS A 500 -9.57 -17.65 -23.07
C LYS A 500 -9.12 -18.13 -24.45
N ASP A 501 -9.21 -19.42 -24.69
CA ASP A 501 -8.90 -20.10 -25.96
C ASP A 501 -7.47 -19.82 -26.48
N ALA A 502 -6.48 -19.79 -25.57
CA ALA A 502 -5.08 -19.56 -25.93
C ALA A 502 -4.46 -20.78 -26.65
N PRO A 503 -3.53 -20.59 -27.61
CA PRO A 503 -2.88 -21.68 -28.33
C PRO A 503 -1.91 -22.51 -27.49
N ILE A 504 -1.37 -21.94 -26.41
CA ILE A 504 -0.48 -22.62 -25.45
C ILE A 504 -1.20 -22.73 -24.12
N VAL A 505 -1.23 -23.94 -23.55
CA VAL A 505 -1.84 -24.24 -22.25
C VAL A 505 -0.77 -24.77 -21.30
N VAL A 506 -0.63 -24.13 -20.15
CA VAL A 506 0.25 -24.59 -19.07
C VAL A 506 -0.63 -25.04 -17.89
N LEU A 507 -0.47 -26.29 -17.47
CA LEU A 507 -1.20 -26.91 -16.37
C LEU A 507 -0.22 -27.21 -15.22
N ASP A 508 -0.37 -26.52 -14.08
CA ASP A 508 0.46 -26.79 -12.90
C ASP A 508 -0.35 -27.59 -11.88
N GLU A 509 -0.07 -28.91 -11.77
CA GLU A 509 -0.64 -29.85 -10.79
C GLU A 509 -2.17 -29.76 -10.58
N ALA A 510 -2.93 -29.79 -11.63
CA ALA A 510 -4.36 -29.47 -11.60
C ALA A 510 -5.28 -30.52 -10.94
N THR A 511 -4.78 -31.61 -10.32
CA THR A 511 -5.58 -32.71 -9.73
C THR A 511 -5.26 -33.05 -8.27
N ALA A 512 -4.41 -32.31 -7.59
CA ALA A 512 -3.81 -32.68 -6.29
C ALA A 512 -4.82 -32.84 -5.12
N TYR A 513 -5.97 -32.16 -5.17
CA TYR A 513 -6.93 -32.07 -4.06
C TYR A 513 -8.35 -32.56 -4.43
N ALA A 514 -8.53 -33.27 -5.55
CA ALA A 514 -9.82 -33.77 -5.95
C ALA A 514 -10.08 -35.17 -5.39
N ASP A 515 -11.26 -35.38 -4.81
CA ASP A 515 -11.83 -36.69 -4.54
C ASP A 515 -12.06 -37.44 -5.88
N PRO A 516 -12.16 -38.76 -5.88
CA PRO A 516 -12.21 -39.58 -7.12
C PRO A 516 -13.30 -39.16 -8.11
N GLU A 517 -14.44 -38.69 -7.64
CA GLU A 517 -15.55 -38.25 -8.49
C GLU A 517 -15.22 -36.91 -9.18
N ASN A 518 -14.66 -35.95 -8.46
CA ASN A 518 -14.21 -34.69 -9.03
C ASN A 518 -12.99 -34.87 -9.95
N GLU A 519 -12.11 -35.84 -9.67
CA GLU A 519 -10.95 -36.14 -10.52
C GLU A 519 -11.39 -36.56 -11.94
N HIS A 520 -12.39 -37.41 -12.06
CA HIS A 520 -12.94 -37.81 -13.36
C HIS A 520 -13.55 -36.62 -14.13
N GLN A 521 -14.26 -35.73 -13.43
CA GLN A 521 -14.81 -34.51 -14.05
C GLN A 521 -13.72 -33.54 -14.49
N ILE A 522 -12.68 -33.36 -13.68
CA ILE A 522 -11.51 -32.54 -14.02
C ILE A 522 -10.78 -33.09 -15.25
N GLN A 523 -10.59 -34.41 -15.32
CA GLN A 523 -9.97 -35.04 -16.49
C GLN A 523 -10.74 -34.79 -17.77
N LYS A 524 -12.09 -34.96 -17.76
CA LYS A 524 -12.94 -34.61 -18.89
C LYS A 524 -12.87 -33.13 -19.27
N ALA A 525 -12.77 -32.24 -18.29
CA ALA A 525 -12.62 -30.81 -18.53
C ALA A 525 -11.26 -30.50 -19.20
N PHE A 526 -10.20 -31.24 -18.84
CA PHE A 526 -8.89 -31.14 -19.51
C PHE A 526 -8.96 -31.58 -20.97
N ASP A 527 -9.61 -32.72 -21.27
CA ASP A 527 -9.75 -33.20 -22.64
C ASP A 527 -10.39 -32.14 -23.54
N GLY A 528 -11.35 -31.36 -23.00
CA GLY A 528 -11.94 -30.23 -23.68
C GLY A 528 -11.00 -29.04 -23.86
N LEU A 529 -10.03 -28.82 -22.93
CA LEU A 529 -9.12 -27.70 -22.95
C LEU A 529 -7.93 -27.93 -23.90
N ILE A 530 -7.35 -29.15 -23.92
CA ILE A 530 -6.05 -29.45 -24.55
C ILE A 530 -6.15 -29.70 -26.07
N LYS A 531 -7.34 -29.89 -26.62
CA LYS A 531 -7.51 -30.27 -28.02
C LYS A 531 -6.93 -29.25 -28.99
N ASN A 532 -6.01 -29.69 -29.86
CA ASN A 532 -5.31 -28.90 -30.86
C ASN A 532 -4.47 -27.73 -30.27
N LYS A 533 -3.93 -27.92 -29.08
CA LYS A 533 -3.11 -26.89 -28.42
C LYS A 533 -1.74 -27.43 -28.03
N THR A 534 -0.76 -26.56 -27.89
CA THR A 534 0.53 -26.89 -27.29
C THR A 534 0.35 -26.94 -25.78
N VAL A 535 0.55 -28.09 -25.18
CA VAL A 535 0.29 -28.31 -23.74
C VAL A 535 1.57 -28.61 -23.01
N ILE A 536 1.83 -27.86 -21.93
CA ILE A 536 2.87 -28.15 -20.98
C ILE A 536 2.19 -28.49 -19.64
N MET A 537 2.35 -29.73 -19.20
CA MET A 537 1.70 -30.25 -17.99
C MET A 537 2.73 -30.59 -16.92
N VAL A 538 2.63 -29.98 -15.76
CA VAL A 538 3.35 -30.41 -14.55
C VAL A 538 2.51 -31.48 -13.86
N ALA A 539 3.02 -32.69 -13.79
CA ALA A 539 2.30 -33.81 -13.22
C ALA A 539 2.93 -34.32 -11.92
N HIS A 540 2.09 -34.53 -10.93
CA HIS A 540 2.40 -35.24 -9.69
C HIS A 540 1.86 -36.68 -9.69
N ARG A 541 0.86 -36.97 -10.54
CA ARG A 541 0.33 -38.32 -10.75
C ARG A 541 0.79 -38.84 -12.11
N LEU A 542 1.53 -39.95 -12.08
CA LEU A 542 2.10 -40.53 -13.30
C LEU A 542 1.02 -41.11 -14.24
N SER A 543 -0.15 -41.47 -13.71
CA SER A 543 -1.29 -41.97 -14.53
C SER A 543 -1.77 -40.91 -15.55
N THR A 544 -1.66 -39.62 -15.28
CA THR A 544 -2.16 -38.55 -16.15
C THR A 544 -1.25 -38.26 -17.34
N VAL A 545 -0.02 -38.79 -17.36
CA VAL A 545 0.98 -38.49 -18.39
C VAL A 545 1.32 -39.67 -19.31
N GLN A 546 0.60 -40.80 -19.19
CA GLN A 546 0.84 -41.98 -20.03
C GLN A 546 0.68 -41.68 -21.52
N ASP A 547 -0.31 -40.87 -21.88
CA ASP A 547 -0.67 -40.51 -23.25
C ASP A 547 0.03 -39.21 -23.71
N ALA A 548 1.01 -38.70 -22.95
CA ALA A 548 1.78 -37.54 -23.37
C ALA A 548 2.73 -37.88 -24.53
N ASP A 549 2.80 -36.98 -25.53
CA ASP A 549 3.69 -37.13 -26.67
C ASP A 549 5.17 -37.09 -26.25
N GLN A 550 5.47 -36.37 -25.17
CA GLN A 550 6.81 -36.26 -24.59
C GLN A 550 6.71 -36.15 -23.07
N ILE A 551 7.53 -36.93 -22.37
CA ILE A 551 7.72 -36.86 -20.93
C ILE A 551 9.16 -36.41 -20.66
N LEU A 552 9.33 -35.37 -19.84
CA LEU A 552 10.59 -34.84 -19.39
C LEU A 552 10.73 -35.08 -17.88
N VAL A 553 11.70 -35.90 -17.50
CA VAL A 553 11.99 -36.20 -16.09
C VAL A 553 12.96 -35.19 -15.56
N MET A 554 12.51 -34.36 -14.63
CA MET A 554 13.32 -33.31 -14.01
C MET A 554 13.95 -33.78 -12.69
N LYS A 555 15.25 -33.51 -12.53
CA LYS A 555 16.01 -33.75 -11.32
C LYS A 555 16.99 -32.61 -11.07
N ASN A 556 16.93 -32.01 -9.87
CA ASN A 556 17.80 -30.89 -9.48
C ASN A 556 17.82 -29.72 -10.49
N GLY A 557 16.67 -29.34 -11.03
CA GLY A 557 16.54 -28.21 -11.97
C GLY A 557 16.91 -28.51 -13.43
N ALA A 558 17.33 -29.73 -13.77
CA ALA A 558 17.71 -30.15 -15.11
C ALA A 558 16.91 -31.36 -15.60
N ILE A 559 16.93 -31.65 -16.91
CA ILE A 559 16.32 -32.85 -17.47
C ILE A 559 17.29 -34.03 -17.29
N ALA A 560 16.81 -35.05 -16.62
CA ALA A 560 17.52 -36.31 -16.45
C ALA A 560 17.19 -37.34 -17.55
N GLU A 561 15.91 -37.39 -17.97
CA GLU A 561 15.42 -38.32 -19.00
C GLU A 561 14.34 -37.65 -19.85
N SER A 562 14.24 -38.05 -21.13
CA SER A 562 13.23 -37.59 -22.06
C SER A 562 12.79 -38.71 -23.00
N GLY A 563 11.48 -38.86 -23.22
CA GLY A 563 10.94 -39.86 -24.12
C GLY A 563 9.42 -40.00 -23.98
N THR A 564 8.86 -41.01 -24.64
CA THR A 564 7.46 -41.46 -24.39
C THR A 564 7.38 -42.32 -23.14
N HIS A 565 6.17 -42.55 -22.62
CA HIS A 565 5.95 -43.49 -21.51
C HIS A 565 6.60 -44.86 -21.78
N SER A 566 6.36 -45.42 -22.98
CA SER A 566 6.87 -46.73 -23.38
C SER A 566 8.41 -46.77 -23.47
N ASP A 567 9.04 -45.73 -23.94
CA ASP A 567 10.51 -45.63 -24.05
C ASP A 567 11.17 -45.53 -22.66
N LEU A 568 10.61 -44.68 -21.80
CA LEU A 568 11.15 -44.46 -20.46
C LEU A 568 11.00 -45.67 -19.55
N ILE A 569 9.90 -46.44 -19.68
CA ILE A 569 9.75 -47.71 -18.97
C ILE A 569 10.79 -48.74 -19.42
N LYS A 570 11.06 -48.86 -20.74
CA LYS A 570 12.08 -49.77 -21.27
C LYS A 570 13.49 -49.36 -20.82
N HIS A 571 13.74 -48.07 -20.65
CA HIS A 571 15.05 -47.54 -20.24
C HIS A 571 15.40 -47.86 -18.79
N GLN A 572 14.42 -48.28 -17.96
CA GLN A 572 14.56 -48.64 -16.52
C GLN A 572 15.26 -47.55 -15.66
N GLY A 573 15.14 -46.30 -16.03
CA GLY A 573 15.74 -45.13 -15.36
C GLY A 573 14.93 -44.61 -14.17
N GLU A 574 15.02 -43.31 -13.91
CA GLU A 574 14.30 -42.62 -12.83
C GLU A 574 12.78 -42.68 -13.03
N TYR A 575 12.31 -42.52 -14.27
CA TYR A 575 10.89 -42.62 -14.60
C TYR A 575 10.31 -44.00 -14.27
N ALA A 576 11.00 -45.05 -14.68
CA ALA A 576 10.57 -46.44 -14.41
C ALA A 576 10.50 -46.75 -12.90
N LYS A 577 11.45 -46.25 -12.11
CA LYS A 577 11.42 -46.35 -10.65
C LYS A 577 10.24 -45.60 -10.04
N MET A 578 9.98 -44.39 -10.50
CA MET A 578 8.81 -43.58 -10.07
C MET A 578 7.50 -44.30 -10.40
N TRP A 579 7.41 -44.91 -11.58
CA TRP A 579 6.26 -45.68 -12.04
C TRP A 579 6.03 -46.94 -11.21
N ASP A 580 7.06 -47.71 -10.91
CA ASP A 580 6.98 -48.89 -10.05
C ASP A 580 6.50 -48.53 -8.64
N ASN A 581 7.06 -47.47 -8.06
CA ASN A 581 6.61 -46.98 -6.76
C ASN A 581 5.14 -46.53 -6.78
N TYR A 582 4.70 -45.85 -7.85
CA TYR A 582 3.32 -45.43 -8.03
C TYR A 582 2.38 -46.66 -8.08
N ASN A 583 2.70 -47.67 -8.88
CA ASN A 583 1.89 -48.88 -8.99
C ASN A 583 1.80 -49.66 -7.68
N LYS A 584 2.90 -49.77 -6.94
CA LYS A 584 2.89 -50.41 -5.61
C LYS A 584 1.96 -49.68 -4.64
N THR A 585 1.92 -48.34 -4.68
CA THR A 585 1.04 -47.53 -3.83
C THR A 585 -0.42 -47.71 -4.22
N VAL A 586 -0.75 -47.77 -5.52
CA VAL A 586 -2.11 -48.01 -6.01
C VAL A 586 -2.62 -49.40 -5.67
N GLN A 587 -1.77 -50.43 -5.82
CA GLN A 587 -2.12 -51.82 -5.44
C GLN A 587 -2.39 -51.95 -3.94
N TRP A 588 -1.60 -51.30 -3.09
CA TRP A 588 -1.81 -51.32 -1.63
C TRP A 588 -3.15 -50.70 -1.20
N HIS A 589 -3.65 -49.67 -1.92
CA HIS A 589 -4.96 -49.07 -1.69
C HIS A 589 -6.14 -49.95 -2.16
N ILE A 590 -5.92 -50.92 -3.04
CA ILE A 590 -6.97 -51.84 -3.52
C ILE A 590 -7.08 -53.06 -2.58
N GLU A 591 -6.00 -53.44 -1.88
CA GLU A 591 -5.95 -54.59 -0.97
C GLU A 591 -6.25 -54.23 0.51
N SER A 592 -6.32 -52.95 0.87
CA SER A 592 -6.68 -52.41 2.18
C SER A 592 -8.12 -51.92 2.22
#